data_1d77f3605fa4d73cb242d858c9a6f231
#
_entry.id   1d77f3605fa4d73cb242d858c9a6f231
#
_cell.length_a   1.000
_cell.length_b   1.000
_cell.length_c   1.000
_cell.angle_alpha   90.00
_cell.angle_beta   90.00
_cell.angle_gamma   90.00
#
_symmetry.space_group_name_H-M   'P 1'
#
loop_
_entity.id
_entity.type
_entity.pdbx_description
1 polymer ?
#
loop_
_entity_poly.entity_id
_entity_poly.type
_entity_poly.pdbx_seq_one_letter_code
_entity_poly.pdbx_strand_id
1 'polypeptide(L)'
;MGAWLAKQYLLSKLYAWVGKKVVKRMQRKYNLGQQYKQDFTKSHDVNWKEIKHYAELARFIYEKDDKKINKKYPNAYVNVIKKIRFMLITDVTAKTYTIVIRGTSNFKNAMQDMKFDKDKSNRLDCKVHSGFHKAAEMIFDDLASKMTDKDYVINVTGHSLGGAEALIVGAYTDQAKMNLGKIITFGQPKAFDGDGMAKWGH
;
A
#
# COMPACT_ATOMS: atom_id res chain seq x y z
N MET A 1 27.56 -19.50 3.41
CA MET A 1 27.21 -18.19 4.00
C MET A 1 27.63 -17.00 3.12
N GLY A 2 28.78 -16.99 2.45
CA GLY A 2 29.27 -15.84 1.66
C GLY A 2 28.44 -15.48 0.41
N ALA A 3 27.97 -16.45 -0.36
CA ALA A 3 27.22 -16.21 -1.60
C ALA A 3 25.83 -15.59 -1.36
N TRP A 4 25.19 -15.91 -0.25
CA TRP A 4 23.89 -15.33 0.10
C TRP A 4 24.00 -13.86 0.51
N LEU A 5 25.03 -13.52 1.31
CA LEU A 5 25.33 -12.13 1.70
C LEU A 5 25.72 -11.26 0.50
N ALA A 6 26.52 -11.81 -0.43
CA ALA A 6 26.89 -11.11 -1.67
C ALA A 6 25.67 -10.83 -2.57
N LYS A 7 24.72 -11.77 -2.65
CA LYS A 7 23.47 -11.60 -3.41
C LYS A 7 22.56 -10.53 -2.77
N GLN A 8 22.46 -10.50 -1.46
CA GLN A 8 21.70 -9.47 -0.72
C GLN A 8 22.33 -8.08 -0.91
N TYR A 9 23.65 -7.99 -0.86
CA TYR A 9 24.39 -6.74 -1.08
C TYR A 9 24.23 -6.21 -2.52
N LEU A 10 24.33 -7.09 -3.51
CA LEU A 10 24.10 -6.74 -4.92
C LEU A 10 22.65 -6.28 -5.18
N LEU A 11 21.66 -6.96 -4.59
CA LEU A 11 20.27 -6.56 -4.68
C LEU A 11 20.02 -5.20 -4.02
N SER A 12 20.59 -4.93 -2.86
CA SER A 12 20.45 -3.62 -2.20
C SER A 12 21.06 -2.49 -3.02
N LYS A 13 22.22 -2.71 -3.65
CA LYS A 13 22.84 -1.73 -4.58
C LYS A 13 22.01 -1.54 -5.85
N LEU A 14 21.44 -2.61 -6.39
CA LEU A 14 20.57 -2.55 -7.56
C LEU A 14 19.29 -1.76 -7.25
N TYR A 15 18.65 -2.01 -6.11
CA TYR A 15 17.47 -1.26 -5.67
C TYR A 15 17.81 0.22 -5.41
N ALA A 16 18.94 0.52 -4.79
CA ALA A 16 19.39 1.89 -4.59
C ALA A 16 19.69 2.60 -5.92
N TRP A 17 20.28 1.90 -6.89
CA TRP A 17 20.60 2.45 -8.21
C TRP A 17 19.32 2.67 -9.05
N VAL A 18 18.40 1.70 -9.07
CA VAL A 18 17.10 1.81 -9.76
C VAL A 18 16.27 2.91 -9.11
N GLY A 19 16.23 2.97 -7.79
CA GLY A 19 15.54 4.03 -7.05
C GLY A 19 16.07 5.42 -7.40
N LYS A 20 17.41 5.62 -7.40
CA LYS A 20 18.04 6.89 -7.80
C LYS A 20 17.73 7.27 -9.26
N LYS A 21 17.71 6.30 -10.17
CA LYS A 21 17.44 6.54 -11.59
C LYS A 21 15.98 6.89 -11.85
N VAL A 22 15.05 6.22 -11.16
CA VAL A 22 13.61 6.50 -11.24
C VAL A 22 13.31 7.87 -10.63
N VAL A 23 13.81 8.17 -9.44
CA VAL A 23 13.65 9.48 -8.79
C VAL A 23 14.20 10.60 -9.66
N LYS A 24 15.41 10.45 -10.24
CA LYS A 24 16.03 11.45 -11.14
C LYS A 24 15.21 11.65 -12.41
N ARG A 25 14.59 10.58 -12.94
CA ARG A 25 13.72 10.66 -14.13
C ARG A 25 12.39 11.33 -13.81
N MET A 26 11.80 11.05 -12.65
CA MET A 26 10.59 11.70 -12.16
C MET A 26 10.83 13.18 -11.86
N GLN A 27 11.92 13.53 -11.21
CA GLN A 27 12.31 14.93 -10.97
C GLN A 27 12.43 15.73 -12.27
N ARG A 28 13.03 15.14 -13.33
CA ARG A 28 13.13 15.79 -14.66
C ARG A 28 11.79 15.90 -15.37
N LYS A 29 10.95 14.86 -15.28
CA LYS A 29 9.66 14.82 -16.00
C LYS A 29 8.61 15.73 -15.39
N TYR A 30 8.61 15.89 -14.07
CA TYR A 30 7.57 16.61 -13.34
C TYR A 30 8.03 17.93 -12.75
N ASN A 31 9.26 18.35 -13.05
CA ASN A 31 9.86 19.59 -12.51
C ASN A 31 9.59 19.76 -11.01
N LEU A 32 9.69 18.65 -10.27
CA LEU A 32 9.49 18.62 -8.83
C LEU A 32 10.58 19.47 -8.19
N GLY A 33 10.19 20.64 -7.71
CA GLY A 33 11.09 21.68 -7.21
C GLY A 33 11.97 21.22 -6.05
N GLN A 34 12.87 22.09 -5.64
CA GLN A 34 13.88 21.83 -4.60
C GLN A 34 13.29 21.43 -3.23
N GLN A 35 12.03 21.70 -2.98
CA GLN A 35 11.32 21.42 -1.74
C GLN A 35 11.34 19.94 -1.36
N TYR A 36 11.28 19.03 -2.35
CA TYR A 36 11.38 17.58 -2.09
C TYR A 36 12.80 17.06 -1.83
N LYS A 37 13.84 17.85 -2.10
CA LYS A 37 15.22 17.44 -1.80
C LYS A 37 15.55 17.46 -0.31
N GLN A 38 14.87 18.30 0.48
CA GLN A 38 15.15 18.43 1.91
C GLN A 38 14.58 17.26 2.74
N ASP A 39 13.43 16.70 2.32
CA ASP A 39 12.75 15.65 3.10
C ASP A 39 13.41 14.27 2.98
N PHE A 40 14.13 14.00 1.87
CA PHE A 40 14.87 12.76 1.68
C PHE A 40 16.24 12.71 2.38
N THR A 41 16.75 13.83 2.88
CA THR A 41 18.08 13.93 3.53
C THR A 41 18.00 13.95 5.05
N LYS A 42 16.84 14.19 5.64
CA LYS A 42 16.64 14.04 7.07
C LYS A 42 16.40 12.58 7.36
N SER A 43 17.41 11.90 7.92
CA SER A 43 17.25 10.59 8.54
C SER A 43 16.38 10.75 9.77
N HIS A 44 15.07 10.79 9.59
CA HIS A 44 14.18 10.51 10.71
C HIS A 44 14.37 9.04 11.07
N ASP A 45 14.16 8.68 12.32
CA ASP A 45 14.29 7.32 12.83
C ASP A 45 13.34 6.36 12.08
N VAL A 46 13.76 5.99 10.88
CA VAL A 46 13.00 5.07 10.02
C VAL A 46 13.22 3.66 10.55
N ASN A 47 12.16 3.03 11.01
CA ASN A 47 12.18 1.64 11.39
C ASN A 47 12.27 0.73 10.14
N TRP A 48 13.49 0.54 9.65
CA TRP A 48 13.77 -0.28 8.46
C TRP A 48 13.30 -1.73 8.60
N LYS A 49 13.27 -2.28 9.80
CA LYS A 49 12.73 -3.62 10.05
C LYS A 49 11.24 -3.68 9.76
N GLU A 50 10.53 -2.66 10.18
CA GLU A 50 9.10 -2.52 9.93
C GLU A 50 8.80 -2.29 8.45
N ILE A 51 9.49 -1.35 7.80
CA ILE A 51 9.34 -1.10 6.35
C ILE A 51 9.59 -2.38 5.55
N LYS A 52 10.63 -3.14 5.90
CA LYS A 52 10.93 -4.42 5.27
C LYS A 52 9.79 -5.43 5.45
N HIS A 53 9.21 -5.51 6.65
CA HIS A 53 8.08 -6.39 6.93
C HIS A 53 6.88 -6.08 6.02
N TYR A 54 6.47 -4.81 5.93
CA TYR A 54 5.36 -4.41 5.06
C TYR A 54 5.69 -4.59 3.57
N ALA A 55 6.93 -4.36 3.15
CA ALA A 55 7.35 -4.64 1.77
C ALA A 55 7.28 -6.14 1.44
N GLU A 56 7.63 -7.00 2.38
CA GLU A 56 7.48 -8.45 2.23
C GLU A 56 6.01 -8.87 2.13
N LEU A 57 5.12 -8.30 2.93
CA LEU A 57 3.68 -8.52 2.83
C LEU A 57 3.12 -8.07 1.49
N ALA A 58 3.45 -6.84 1.08
CA ALA A 58 3.00 -6.26 -0.19
C ALA A 58 3.52 -7.06 -1.41
N ARG A 59 4.67 -7.73 -1.30
CA ARG A 59 5.18 -8.68 -2.29
C ARG A 59 4.48 -10.03 -2.19
N PHE A 60 4.25 -10.51 -0.97
CA PHE A 60 3.75 -11.86 -0.73
C PHE A 60 2.31 -12.07 -1.20
N ILE A 61 1.47 -11.04 -1.20
CA ILE A 61 0.10 -11.09 -1.72
C ILE A 61 0.02 -11.44 -3.22
N TYR A 62 1.14 -11.34 -3.97
CA TYR A 62 1.22 -11.79 -5.37
C TYR A 62 1.35 -13.32 -5.50
N GLU A 63 1.60 -14.06 -4.41
CA GLU A 63 1.55 -15.52 -4.42
C GLU A 63 0.15 -15.99 -4.80
N LYS A 64 0.08 -16.88 -5.79
CA LYS A 64 -1.20 -17.38 -6.32
C LYS A 64 -1.75 -18.55 -5.51
N ASP A 65 -0.87 -19.27 -4.83
CA ASP A 65 -1.23 -20.45 -4.04
C ASP A 65 -1.62 -20.03 -2.62
N ASP A 66 -2.91 -20.06 -2.33
CA ASP A 66 -3.45 -19.72 -1.02
C ASP A 66 -2.94 -20.64 0.11
N LYS A 67 -2.57 -21.89 -0.23
CA LYS A 67 -1.97 -22.81 0.76
C LYS A 67 -0.64 -22.28 1.28
N LYS A 68 0.16 -21.62 0.43
CA LYS A 68 1.41 -21.01 0.85
C LYS A 68 1.16 -19.79 1.73
N ILE A 69 0.12 -19.00 1.43
CA ILE A 69 -0.28 -17.87 2.27
C ILE A 69 -0.70 -18.38 3.64
N ASN A 70 -1.61 -19.35 3.69
CA ASN A 70 -2.13 -19.90 4.94
C ASN A 70 -1.06 -20.65 5.75
N LYS A 71 -0.09 -21.28 5.09
CA LYS A 71 1.07 -21.87 5.79
C LYS A 71 1.90 -20.82 6.52
N LYS A 72 2.09 -19.65 5.93
CA LYS A 72 2.89 -18.56 6.54
C LYS A 72 2.07 -17.71 7.51
N TYR A 73 0.80 -17.50 7.21
CA TYR A 73 -0.15 -16.71 7.98
C TYR A 73 -1.44 -17.52 8.20
N PRO A 74 -1.47 -18.43 9.21
CA PRO A 74 -2.62 -19.33 9.43
C PRO A 74 -3.95 -18.62 9.66
N ASN A 75 -3.91 -17.39 10.19
CA ASN A 75 -5.08 -16.57 10.48
C ASN A 75 -5.35 -15.52 9.38
N ALA A 76 -4.84 -15.74 8.17
CA ALA A 76 -5.10 -14.83 7.06
C ALA A 76 -6.42 -15.19 6.37
N TYR A 77 -7.31 -14.21 6.27
CA TYR A 77 -8.43 -14.26 5.34
C TYR A 77 -7.98 -13.72 3.99
N VAL A 78 -8.03 -14.55 2.95
CA VAL A 78 -7.67 -14.17 1.58
C VAL A 78 -8.93 -14.14 0.73
N ASN A 79 -9.16 -13.05 -0.01
CA ASN A 79 -10.30 -12.92 -0.91
C ASN A 79 -9.92 -12.29 -2.25
N VAL A 80 -10.76 -12.54 -3.26
CA VAL A 80 -10.66 -11.97 -4.60
C VAL A 80 -12.02 -11.47 -5.04
N ILE A 81 -12.20 -10.15 -5.14
CA ILE A 81 -13.44 -9.52 -5.61
C ILE A 81 -13.15 -8.80 -6.93
N LYS A 82 -13.83 -9.18 -8.02
CA LYS A 82 -13.65 -8.57 -9.36
C LYS A 82 -12.18 -8.43 -9.78
N LYS A 83 -11.37 -9.49 -9.56
CA LYS A 83 -9.92 -9.56 -9.83
C LYS A 83 -9.03 -8.76 -8.86
N ILE A 84 -9.58 -8.06 -7.89
CA ILE A 84 -8.85 -7.40 -6.82
C ILE A 84 -8.57 -8.43 -5.73
N ARG A 85 -7.30 -8.73 -5.50
CA ARG A 85 -6.87 -9.69 -4.49
C ARG A 85 -6.36 -8.95 -3.27
N PHE A 86 -6.83 -9.35 -2.10
CA PHE A 86 -6.41 -8.78 -0.83
C PHE A 86 -6.43 -9.85 0.27
N MET A 87 -5.77 -9.56 1.38
CA MET A 87 -5.83 -10.40 2.56
C MET A 87 -5.92 -9.56 3.82
N LEU A 88 -6.58 -10.10 4.83
CA LEU A 88 -6.59 -9.61 6.20
C LEU A 88 -5.81 -10.60 7.08
N ILE A 89 -4.77 -10.15 7.72
CA ILE A 89 -4.01 -10.93 8.70
C ILE A 89 -4.45 -10.46 10.08
N THR A 90 -4.91 -11.39 10.92
CA THR A 90 -5.25 -11.13 12.31
C THR A 90 -4.14 -11.65 13.21
N ASP A 91 -3.50 -10.75 13.96
CA ASP A 91 -2.57 -11.11 15.02
C ASP A 91 -3.21 -10.86 16.38
N VAL A 92 -3.68 -11.94 17.01
CA VAL A 92 -4.37 -11.88 18.30
C VAL A 92 -3.43 -11.45 19.42
N THR A 93 -2.15 -11.85 19.33
CA THR A 93 -1.15 -11.54 20.36
C THR A 93 -0.78 -10.07 20.33
N ALA A 94 -0.54 -9.53 19.13
CA ALA A 94 -0.23 -8.11 18.93
C ALA A 94 -1.47 -7.22 18.93
N LYS A 95 -2.67 -7.80 18.92
CA LYS A 95 -3.96 -7.10 18.76
C LYS A 95 -3.95 -6.22 17.52
N THR A 96 -3.62 -6.79 16.37
CA THR A 96 -3.57 -6.05 15.11
C THR A 96 -4.30 -6.76 13.99
N TYR A 97 -4.88 -5.96 13.13
CA TYR A 97 -5.30 -6.33 11.79
C TYR A 97 -4.32 -5.75 10.77
N THR A 98 -3.88 -6.55 9.81
CA THR A 98 -3.07 -6.03 8.70
C THR A 98 -3.77 -6.33 7.39
N ILE A 99 -4.22 -5.28 6.71
CA ILE A 99 -4.83 -5.36 5.38
C ILE A 99 -3.71 -5.24 4.35
N VAL A 100 -3.64 -6.22 3.45
CA VAL A 100 -2.64 -6.26 2.37
C VAL A 100 -3.35 -6.35 1.03
N ILE A 101 -3.11 -5.37 0.16
CA ILE A 101 -3.79 -5.26 -1.13
C ILE A 101 -2.80 -5.46 -2.26
N ARG A 102 -3.14 -6.38 -3.18
CA ARG A 102 -2.32 -6.68 -4.35
C ARG A 102 -2.56 -5.65 -5.45
N GLY A 103 -1.48 -5.10 -5.97
CA GLY A 103 -1.55 -4.36 -7.22
C GLY A 103 -1.71 -5.26 -8.45
N THR A 104 -1.78 -4.65 -9.63
CA THR A 104 -1.83 -5.41 -10.87
C THR A 104 -0.47 -5.99 -11.24
N SER A 105 -0.46 -7.19 -11.80
CA SER A 105 0.75 -7.83 -12.32
C SER A 105 1.24 -7.19 -13.63
N ASN A 106 0.37 -6.50 -14.35
CA ASN A 106 0.68 -5.81 -15.60
C ASN A 106 0.72 -4.29 -15.44
N PHE A 107 1.62 -3.83 -14.58
CA PHE A 107 1.74 -2.42 -14.17
C PHE A 107 1.90 -1.44 -15.34
N LYS A 108 2.72 -1.78 -16.36
CA LYS A 108 2.96 -0.88 -17.50
C LYS A 108 1.68 -0.58 -18.26
N ASN A 109 0.90 -1.61 -18.57
CA ASN A 109 -0.36 -1.44 -19.32
C ASN A 109 -1.41 -0.76 -18.45
N ALA A 110 -1.52 -1.15 -17.18
CA ALA A 110 -2.46 -0.52 -16.26
C ALA A 110 -2.20 0.98 -16.08
N MET A 111 -0.94 1.41 -16.04
CA MET A 111 -0.58 2.84 -15.95
C MET A 111 -0.81 3.60 -17.26
N GLN A 112 -0.68 2.92 -18.41
CA GLN A 112 -0.96 3.53 -19.73
C GLN A 112 -2.47 3.67 -19.97
N ASP A 113 -3.26 2.68 -19.52
CA ASP A 113 -4.71 2.63 -19.70
C ASP A 113 -5.47 3.39 -18.60
N MET A 114 -4.75 3.91 -17.60
CA MET A 114 -5.34 4.58 -16.46
C MET A 114 -5.92 5.93 -16.89
N LYS A 115 -7.24 5.96 -17.03
CA LYS A 115 -7.99 7.20 -17.16
C LYS A 115 -7.92 7.92 -15.81
N PHE A 116 -7.48 9.19 -15.84
CA PHE A 116 -7.38 10.03 -14.64
C PHE A 116 -8.74 10.59 -14.18
N ASP A 117 -9.80 9.83 -14.40
CA ASP A 117 -11.12 10.21 -13.95
C ASP A 117 -11.19 10.16 -12.42
N LYS A 118 -11.74 11.21 -11.85
CA LYS A 118 -11.90 11.34 -10.40
C LYS A 118 -13.37 11.42 -10.07
N ASP A 119 -13.82 10.55 -9.18
CA ASP A 119 -15.15 10.59 -8.60
C ASP A 119 -15.12 11.38 -7.28
N LYS A 120 -16.19 12.12 -7.01
CA LYS A 120 -16.38 12.66 -5.66
C LYS A 120 -16.76 11.51 -4.73
N SER A 121 -15.94 11.27 -3.73
CA SER A 121 -16.29 10.31 -2.67
C SER A 121 -17.16 11.00 -1.64
N ASN A 122 -18.42 10.61 -1.55
CA ASN A 122 -19.32 11.12 -0.51
C ASN A 122 -18.86 10.74 0.90
N ARG A 123 -18.20 9.58 1.03
CA ARG A 123 -17.68 9.07 2.31
C ARG A 123 -16.47 9.89 2.79
N LEU A 124 -15.56 10.30 1.89
CA LEU A 124 -14.33 11.01 2.23
C LEU A 124 -14.41 12.54 2.02
N ASP A 125 -15.49 13.01 1.38
CA ASP A 125 -15.68 14.41 1.02
C ASP A 125 -14.48 15.03 0.27
N CYS A 126 -13.96 14.29 -0.70
CA CYS A 126 -12.90 14.72 -1.61
C CYS A 126 -13.00 13.97 -2.94
N LYS A 127 -12.18 14.36 -3.93
CA LYS A 127 -12.10 13.65 -5.20
C LYS A 127 -11.05 12.56 -5.15
N VAL A 128 -11.45 11.36 -5.53
CA VAL A 128 -10.65 10.14 -5.53
C VAL A 128 -10.60 9.58 -6.95
N HIS A 129 -9.50 8.96 -7.34
CA HIS A 129 -9.42 8.27 -8.62
C HIS A 129 -10.49 7.17 -8.69
N SER A 130 -11.39 7.23 -9.70
CA SER A 130 -12.62 6.43 -9.77
C SER A 130 -12.39 4.92 -9.69
N GLY A 131 -11.36 4.42 -10.37
CA GLY A 131 -11.01 2.99 -10.35
C GLY A 131 -10.56 2.51 -8.97
N PHE A 132 -9.69 3.27 -8.29
CA PHE A 132 -9.20 2.93 -6.94
C PHE A 132 -10.30 3.08 -5.89
N HIS A 133 -11.17 4.09 -6.05
CA HIS A 133 -12.30 4.34 -5.18
C HIS A 133 -13.23 3.12 -5.10
N LYS A 134 -13.70 2.64 -6.25
CA LYS A 134 -14.59 1.46 -6.33
C LYS A 134 -13.94 0.19 -5.78
N ALA A 135 -12.64 0.01 -6.05
CA ALA A 135 -11.89 -1.10 -5.50
C ALA A 135 -11.79 -1.05 -3.98
N ALA A 136 -11.42 0.11 -3.44
CA ALA A 136 -11.27 0.34 -2.01
C ALA A 136 -12.61 0.19 -1.26
N GLU A 137 -13.74 0.64 -1.83
CA GLU A 137 -15.07 0.42 -1.26
C GLU A 137 -15.36 -1.08 -1.11
N MET A 138 -15.19 -1.86 -2.18
CA MET A 138 -15.44 -3.31 -2.14
C MET A 138 -14.57 -4.01 -1.11
N ILE A 139 -13.29 -3.63 -0.99
CA ILE A 139 -12.37 -4.20 0.00
C ILE A 139 -12.82 -3.84 1.41
N PHE A 140 -13.08 -2.55 1.66
CA PHE A 140 -13.45 -2.07 2.98
C PHE A 140 -14.76 -2.71 3.46
N ASP A 141 -15.77 -2.75 2.61
CA ASP A 141 -17.09 -3.31 2.93
C ASP A 141 -17.00 -4.83 3.23
N ASP A 142 -16.17 -5.58 2.49
CA ASP A 142 -15.91 -7.00 2.78
C ASP A 142 -15.19 -7.19 4.12
N LEU A 143 -14.19 -6.36 4.41
CA LEU A 143 -13.34 -6.51 5.59
C LEU A 143 -13.96 -5.94 6.87
N ALA A 144 -14.81 -4.93 6.77
CA ALA A 144 -15.42 -4.28 7.94
C ALA A 144 -16.18 -5.29 8.83
N SER A 145 -16.86 -6.26 8.22
CA SER A 145 -17.57 -7.33 8.94
C SER A 145 -16.66 -8.37 9.62
N LYS A 146 -15.36 -8.39 9.27
CA LYS A 146 -14.37 -9.35 9.76
C LYS A 146 -13.45 -8.74 10.83
N MET A 147 -13.36 -7.43 10.88
CA MET A 147 -12.61 -6.69 11.88
C MET A 147 -13.51 -6.36 13.08
N THR A 148 -13.86 -7.40 13.84
CA THR A 148 -14.85 -7.30 14.91
C THR A 148 -14.31 -6.73 16.24
N ASP A 149 -12.99 -6.87 16.46
CA ASP A 149 -12.33 -6.40 17.67
C ASP A 149 -11.94 -4.93 17.51
N LYS A 150 -12.71 -4.05 18.12
CA LYS A 150 -12.56 -2.59 17.99
C LYS A 150 -11.26 -2.05 18.59
N ASP A 151 -10.66 -2.79 19.51
CA ASP A 151 -9.40 -2.40 20.17
C ASP A 151 -8.16 -2.77 19.34
N TYR A 152 -8.32 -3.57 18.28
CA TYR A 152 -7.21 -3.95 17.46
C TYR A 152 -6.79 -2.79 16.55
N VAL A 153 -5.48 -2.59 16.44
CA VAL A 153 -4.88 -1.59 15.54
C VAL A 153 -4.92 -2.10 14.10
N ILE A 154 -5.46 -1.32 13.18
CA ILE A 154 -5.58 -1.67 11.76
C ILE A 154 -4.44 -1.04 10.99
N ASN A 155 -3.58 -1.86 10.41
CA ASN A 155 -2.51 -1.44 9.50
C ASN A 155 -2.87 -1.80 8.06
N VAL A 156 -2.48 -0.96 7.12
CA VAL A 156 -2.80 -1.16 5.70
C VAL A 156 -1.55 -1.07 4.85
N THR A 157 -1.38 -1.99 3.90
CA THR A 157 -0.24 -1.97 2.98
C THR A 157 -0.61 -2.46 1.58
N GLY A 158 0.16 -2.02 0.60
CA GLY A 158 0.03 -2.47 -0.78
C GLY A 158 1.13 -1.93 -1.67
N HIS A 159 1.29 -2.53 -2.83
CA HIS A 159 2.25 -2.11 -3.83
C HIS A 159 1.53 -1.66 -5.11
N SER A 160 2.05 -0.61 -5.77
CA SER A 160 1.52 -0.11 -7.05
C SER A 160 0.05 0.32 -6.91
N LEU A 161 -0.87 -0.18 -7.75
CA LEU A 161 -2.31 0.09 -7.64
C LEU A 161 -2.88 -0.31 -6.27
N GLY A 162 -2.44 -1.46 -5.73
CA GLY A 162 -2.83 -1.89 -4.40
C GLY A 162 -2.37 -0.93 -3.29
N GLY A 163 -1.29 -0.18 -3.52
CA GLY A 163 -0.87 0.91 -2.63
C GLY A 163 -1.82 2.11 -2.65
N ALA A 164 -2.33 2.49 -3.83
CA ALA A 164 -3.34 3.55 -3.94
C ALA A 164 -4.67 3.14 -3.29
N GLU A 165 -5.08 1.90 -3.51
CA GLU A 165 -6.26 1.31 -2.86
C GLU A 165 -6.07 1.22 -1.34
N ALA A 166 -4.87 0.85 -0.85
CA ALA A 166 -4.54 0.79 0.56
C ALA A 166 -4.64 2.17 1.25
N LEU A 167 -4.22 3.23 0.58
CA LEU A 167 -4.36 4.59 1.10
C LEU A 167 -5.84 4.97 1.27
N ILE A 168 -6.69 4.63 0.31
CA ILE A 168 -8.13 4.93 0.37
C ILE A 168 -8.83 4.07 1.44
N VAL A 169 -8.48 2.77 1.56
CA VAL A 169 -8.98 1.89 2.63
C VAL A 169 -8.60 2.42 4.00
N GLY A 170 -7.36 2.90 4.17
CA GLY A 170 -6.94 3.56 5.39
C GLY A 170 -7.76 4.81 5.72
N ALA A 171 -8.03 5.65 4.72
CA ALA A 171 -8.89 6.82 4.89
C ALA A 171 -10.33 6.43 5.28
N TYR A 172 -10.88 5.35 4.74
CA TYR A 172 -12.18 4.82 5.17
C TYR A 172 -12.16 4.31 6.61
N THR A 173 -11.07 3.64 7.00
CA THR A 173 -10.86 3.14 8.36
C THR A 173 -10.86 4.29 9.38
N ASP A 174 -10.12 5.36 9.09
CA ASP A 174 -10.08 6.57 9.92
C ASP A 174 -11.43 7.29 9.96
N GLN A 175 -12.05 7.47 8.82
CA GLN A 175 -13.37 8.11 8.72
C GLN A 175 -14.46 7.32 9.47
N ALA A 176 -14.38 5.99 9.48
CA ALA A 176 -15.25 5.11 10.25
C ALA A 176 -14.94 5.09 11.77
N LYS A 177 -13.95 5.87 12.21
CA LYS A 177 -13.50 5.92 13.62
C LYS A 177 -13.03 4.57 14.15
N MET A 178 -12.52 3.73 13.27
CA MET A 178 -11.83 2.50 13.66
C MET A 178 -10.39 2.85 14.07
N ASN A 179 -9.74 1.96 14.81
CA ASN A 179 -8.40 2.19 15.34
C ASN A 179 -7.33 2.04 14.25
N LEU A 180 -7.21 3.06 13.38
CA LEU A 180 -6.22 3.09 12.32
C LEU A 180 -4.81 3.28 12.91
N GLY A 181 -3.89 2.37 12.58
CA GLY A 181 -2.48 2.44 12.91
C GLY A 181 -1.67 3.09 11.78
N LYS A 182 -1.11 2.27 10.91
CA LYS A 182 -0.19 2.71 9.85
C LYS A 182 -0.69 2.37 8.47
N ILE A 183 -0.43 3.28 7.52
CA ILE A 183 -0.57 3.03 6.09
C ILE A 183 0.83 3.10 5.49
N ILE A 184 1.37 1.95 5.06
CA ILE A 184 2.69 1.86 4.46
C ILE A 184 2.57 1.29 3.06
N THR A 185 2.85 2.10 2.06
CA THR A 185 2.66 1.75 0.65
C THR A 185 3.94 1.85 -0.16
N PHE A 186 4.00 1.11 -1.25
CA PHE A 186 5.19 0.99 -2.09
C PHE A 186 4.85 1.33 -3.54
N GLY A 187 5.45 2.41 -4.07
CA GLY A 187 5.31 2.80 -5.48
C GLY A 187 3.88 3.09 -5.91
N GLN A 188 3.05 3.60 -5.02
CA GLN A 188 1.64 3.90 -5.31
C GLN A 188 1.50 5.05 -6.31
N PRO A 189 0.51 5.00 -7.22
CA PRO A 189 0.10 6.14 -8.01
C PRO A 189 -0.74 7.11 -7.15
N LYS A 190 -0.96 8.32 -7.67
CA LYS A 190 -1.77 9.35 -7.01
C LYS A 190 -3.22 8.90 -6.89
N ALA A 191 -3.71 8.77 -5.66
CA ALA A 191 -5.05 8.30 -5.33
C ALA A 191 -6.06 9.45 -5.17
N PHE A 192 -5.64 10.56 -4.56
CA PHE A 192 -6.46 11.72 -4.23
C PHE A 192 -6.13 12.93 -5.09
N ASP A 193 -7.03 13.92 -5.12
CA ASP A 193 -6.72 15.28 -5.56
C ASP A 193 -5.96 16.07 -4.46
N GLY A 194 -5.79 17.40 -4.66
CA GLY A 194 -5.08 18.24 -3.70
C GLY A 194 -5.74 18.29 -2.34
N ASP A 195 -7.07 18.42 -2.31
CA ASP A 195 -7.86 18.52 -1.08
C ASP A 195 -7.85 17.18 -0.32
N GLY A 196 -8.01 16.08 -1.05
CA GLY A 196 -7.92 14.74 -0.46
C GLY A 196 -6.52 14.41 0.07
N MET A 197 -5.44 14.88 -0.60
CA MET A 197 -4.08 14.74 -0.09
C MET A 197 -3.83 15.57 1.15
N ALA A 198 -4.40 16.78 1.25
CA ALA A 198 -4.30 17.60 2.45
C ALA A 198 -5.02 16.98 3.65
N LYS A 199 -6.12 16.26 3.39
CA LYS A 199 -6.96 15.64 4.43
C LYS A 199 -6.47 14.25 4.85
N TRP A 200 -6.00 13.44 3.91
CA TRP A 200 -5.74 12.01 4.08
C TRP A 200 -4.31 11.56 3.74
N GLY A 201 -3.44 12.46 3.33
CA GLY A 201 -2.10 12.14 2.83
C GLY A 201 -0.95 12.27 3.83
N HIS A 202 -1.25 12.35 5.12
CA HIS A 202 -0.27 12.54 6.21
C HIS A 202 0.37 11.26 6.67
#